data_d403f75a6da4bb4274edce985129ea47
#
_entry.id   d403f75a6da4bb4274edce985129ea47
#
_cell.length_a   1.000
_cell.length_b   1.000
_cell.length_c   1.000
_cell.angle_alpha   90.00
_cell.angle_beta   90.00
_cell.angle_gamma   90.00
#
_symmetry.space_group_name_H-M   'P 1'
#
loop_
_entity.id
_entity.type
_entity.pdbx_description
1 polymer ?
#
loop_
_entity_poly.entity_id
_entity_poly.type
_entity_poly.pdbx_seq_one_letter_code
_entity_poly.pdbx_strand_id
1 'polypeptide(L)'
;MAARHIEPVWFLAESTTTAGNRLLVTSMRPLRWIDHPLFDLHTEIRLPYSLQRDDGLPTVEALEALRGYEDGLVRALGERGLLVAFETFEGQRVFHVYTDSEDQNARDIIDGFQSSGHATKAHALDPSWKHVRQFA
;
A
#
# COMPACT_ATOMS: atom_id res chain seq x y z
N MET A 1 6.85 6.05 -32.77
CA MET A 1 7.32 4.88 -31.99
C MET A 1 6.52 4.81 -30.70
N ALA A 2 5.95 3.66 -30.37
CA ALA A 2 5.21 3.51 -29.13
C ALA A 2 6.15 3.63 -27.93
N ALA A 3 5.66 4.23 -26.85
CA ALA A 3 6.41 4.29 -25.61
C ALA A 3 6.66 2.86 -25.09
N ARG A 4 7.85 2.62 -24.58
CA ARG A 4 8.20 1.34 -24.02
C ARG A 4 7.43 1.14 -22.72
N HIS A 5 6.62 0.09 -22.66
CA HIS A 5 5.93 -0.27 -21.45
C HIS A 5 6.89 -1.01 -20.51
N ILE A 6 7.05 -0.49 -19.31
CA ILE A 6 7.86 -1.11 -18.27
C ILE A 6 6.92 -1.63 -17.20
N GLU A 7 6.81 -2.94 -17.09
CA GLU A 7 6.01 -3.54 -16.02
C GLU A 7 6.77 -3.46 -14.69
N PRO A 8 6.11 -3.03 -13.64
CA PRO A 8 6.73 -3.00 -12.32
C PRO A 8 6.91 -4.41 -11.78
N VAL A 9 7.96 -4.58 -11.00
CA VAL A 9 8.18 -5.80 -10.22
C VAL A 9 8.11 -5.45 -8.73
N TRP A 10 7.73 -6.43 -7.93
CA TRP A 10 7.63 -6.26 -6.49
C TRP A 10 8.90 -6.75 -5.82
N PHE A 11 9.44 -5.92 -4.94
CA PHE A 11 10.64 -6.21 -4.17
C PHE A 11 10.32 -6.28 -2.69
N LEU A 12 10.89 -7.28 -2.03
CA LEU A 12 10.78 -7.45 -0.59
C LEU A 12 12.11 -7.06 0.07
N ALA A 13 12.03 -6.14 1.02
CA ALA A 13 13.15 -5.77 1.87
C ALA A 13 12.77 -6.01 3.34
N GLU A 14 13.78 -6.29 4.16
CA GLU A 14 13.58 -6.50 5.58
C GLU A 14 14.36 -5.46 6.39
N SER A 15 13.72 -4.97 7.45
CA SER A 15 14.31 -4.05 8.41
C SER A 15 13.84 -4.43 9.81
N THR A 16 14.09 -3.57 10.78
CA THR A 16 13.61 -3.73 12.16
C THR A 16 12.90 -2.48 12.61
N THR A 17 11.89 -2.66 13.45
CA THR A 17 11.20 -1.55 14.10
C THR A 17 12.05 -1.00 15.25
N THR A 18 11.67 0.15 15.79
CA THR A 18 12.34 0.73 16.97
C THR A 18 12.27 -0.20 18.20
N ALA A 19 11.24 -1.05 18.26
CA ALA A 19 11.10 -2.06 19.31
C ALA A 19 11.90 -3.35 19.05
N GLY A 20 12.63 -3.43 17.92
CA GLY A 20 13.46 -4.59 17.57
C GLY A 20 12.73 -5.73 16.86
N ASN A 21 11.47 -5.53 16.47
CA ASN A 21 10.70 -6.54 15.72
C ASN A 21 10.99 -6.48 14.23
N ARG A 22 10.71 -7.57 13.53
CA ARG A 22 10.87 -7.63 12.07
C ARG A 22 9.88 -6.71 11.39
N LEU A 23 10.36 -6.00 10.37
CA LEU A 23 9.54 -5.16 9.49
C LEU A 23 9.83 -5.57 8.06
N LEU A 24 8.79 -5.99 7.33
CA LEU A 24 8.88 -6.33 5.93
C LEU A 24 8.31 -5.19 5.10
N VAL A 25 9.07 -4.75 4.10
CA VAL A 25 8.62 -3.73 3.15
C VAL A 25 8.55 -4.37 1.77
N THR A 26 7.37 -4.34 1.16
CA THR A 26 7.15 -4.79 -0.21
C THR A 26 6.84 -3.56 -1.04
N SER A 27 7.64 -3.29 -2.06
CA SER A 27 7.49 -2.10 -2.87
C SER A 27 7.58 -2.40 -4.35
N MET A 28 6.84 -1.63 -5.12
CA MET A 28 6.86 -1.65 -6.57
C MET A 28 8.12 -0.96 -7.08
N ARG A 29 8.82 -1.57 -8.04
CA ARG A 29 9.97 -0.95 -8.72
C ARG A 29 9.87 -1.14 -10.23
N PRO A 30 10.11 -0.09 -11.01
CA PRO A 30 10.44 1.26 -10.56
C PRO A 30 9.21 2.02 -10.03
N LEU A 31 9.45 2.98 -9.14
CA LEU A 31 8.43 3.93 -8.67
C LEU A 31 8.35 5.07 -9.69
N ARG A 32 7.57 4.87 -10.72
CA ARG A 32 7.49 5.81 -11.85
C ARG A 32 6.39 6.84 -11.66
N TRP A 33 6.52 7.65 -10.62
CA TRP A 33 5.56 8.71 -10.31
C TRP A 33 5.36 9.68 -11.49
N ILE A 34 6.38 9.87 -12.34
CA ILE A 34 6.31 10.72 -13.53
C ILE A 34 5.26 10.23 -14.52
N ASP A 35 5.05 8.91 -14.60
CA ASP A 35 4.07 8.29 -15.49
C ASP A 35 2.63 8.45 -14.99
N HIS A 36 2.45 8.93 -13.75
CA HIS A 36 1.15 9.07 -13.10
C HIS A 36 0.97 10.48 -12.52
N PRO A 37 1.01 11.52 -13.37
CA PRO A 37 0.99 12.91 -12.90
C PRO A 37 -0.31 13.29 -12.17
N LEU A 38 -1.41 12.59 -12.42
CA LEU A 38 -2.68 12.84 -11.74
C LEU A 38 -2.76 12.16 -10.37
N PHE A 39 -1.91 11.18 -10.08
CA PHE A 39 -1.92 10.47 -8.79
C PHE A 39 -1.09 11.24 -7.76
N ASP A 40 -1.66 12.31 -7.27
CA ASP A 40 -1.02 13.28 -6.39
C ASP A 40 -1.42 13.15 -4.91
N LEU A 41 -2.36 12.26 -4.60
CA LEU A 41 -2.83 12.04 -3.23
C LEU A 41 -2.29 10.71 -2.69
N HIS A 42 -1.47 10.79 -1.66
CA HIS A 42 -1.01 9.62 -0.92
C HIS A 42 -2.04 9.27 0.16
N THR A 43 -2.44 8.01 0.21
CA THR A 43 -3.26 7.48 1.30
C THR A 43 -2.55 6.30 1.95
N GLU A 44 -2.41 6.36 3.25
CA GLU A 44 -1.87 5.30 4.07
C GLU A 44 -3.04 4.59 4.75
N ILE A 45 -3.19 3.29 4.49
CA ILE A 45 -4.24 2.46 5.11
C ILE A 45 -3.55 1.47 6.04
N ARG A 46 -3.83 1.57 7.35
CA ARG A 46 -3.30 0.68 8.38
C ARG A 46 -4.32 -0.38 8.71
N LEU A 47 -4.08 -1.59 8.25
CA LEU A 47 -4.97 -2.73 8.46
C LEU A 47 -4.41 -3.63 9.56
N PRO A 48 -5.10 -3.77 10.68
CA PRO A 48 -4.66 -4.65 11.77
C PRO A 48 -4.92 -6.12 11.44
N TYR A 49 -4.11 -7.00 11.97
CA TYR A 49 -4.38 -8.43 12.02
C TYR A 49 -4.07 -8.96 13.42
N SER A 50 -4.91 -9.87 13.92
CA SER A 50 -4.81 -10.39 15.28
C SER A 50 -3.96 -11.66 15.37
N LEU A 51 -3.92 -12.45 14.29
CA LEU A 51 -3.18 -13.72 14.28
C LEU A 51 -1.72 -13.44 13.92
N GLN A 52 -0.89 -13.31 14.95
CA GLN A 52 0.52 -12.93 14.82
C GLN A 52 1.44 -14.10 15.23
N ARG A 53 2.61 -14.12 14.58
CA ARG A 53 3.74 -14.93 15.03
C ARG A 53 4.44 -14.19 16.18
N ASP A 54 5.38 -14.86 16.85
CA ASP A 54 6.15 -14.27 17.96
C ASP A 54 6.92 -13.01 17.54
N ASP A 55 7.29 -12.91 16.27
CA ASP A 55 8.01 -11.76 15.71
C ASP A 55 7.08 -10.63 15.24
N GLY A 56 5.76 -10.75 15.44
CA GLY A 56 4.77 -9.75 15.05
C GLY A 56 4.31 -9.85 13.60
N LEU A 57 4.89 -10.76 12.81
CA LEU A 57 4.47 -11.00 11.44
C LEU A 57 3.18 -11.85 11.41
N PRO A 58 2.41 -11.80 10.31
CA PRO A 58 1.15 -12.53 10.24
C PRO A 58 1.36 -14.04 10.16
N THR A 59 0.44 -14.79 10.77
CA THR A 59 0.34 -16.23 10.53
C THR A 59 -0.12 -16.50 9.09
N VAL A 60 -0.14 -17.76 8.66
CA VAL A 60 -0.62 -18.13 7.32
C VAL A 60 -2.06 -17.68 7.12
N GLU A 61 -2.93 -17.87 8.12
CA GLU A 61 -4.32 -17.46 8.05
C GLU A 61 -4.47 -15.94 7.94
N ALA A 62 -3.71 -15.20 8.73
CA ALA A 62 -3.71 -13.73 8.65
C ALA A 62 -3.20 -13.24 7.29
N LEU A 63 -2.15 -13.90 6.75
CA LEU A 63 -1.60 -13.54 5.46
C LEU A 63 -2.61 -13.76 4.32
N GLU A 64 -3.38 -14.84 4.36
CA GLU A 64 -4.44 -15.08 3.37
C GLU A 64 -5.52 -13.99 3.41
N ALA A 65 -5.93 -13.58 4.62
CA ALA A 65 -6.90 -12.50 4.77
C ALA A 65 -6.35 -11.16 4.26
N LEU A 66 -5.07 -10.87 4.52
CA LEU A 66 -4.40 -9.66 4.03
C LEU A 66 -4.32 -9.65 2.49
N ARG A 67 -4.01 -10.79 1.89
CA ARG A 67 -3.98 -10.94 0.41
C ARG A 67 -5.35 -10.73 -0.21
N GLY A 68 -6.39 -11.27 0.40
CA GLY A 68 -7.76 -11.05 -0.06
C GLY A 68 -8.17 -9.60 -0.01
N TYR A 69 -7.81 -8.90 1.04
CA TYR A 69 -8.06 -7.47 1.19
C TYR A 69 -7.30 -6.68 0.12
N GLU A 70 -6.02 -6.96 -0.07
CA GLU A 70 -5.17 -6.31 -1.07
C GLU A 70 -5.72 -6.51 -2.48
N ASP A 71 -6.05 -7.75 -2.85
CA ASP A 71 -6.58 -8.07 -4.17
C ASP A 71 -7.90 -7.35 -4.42
N GLY A 72 -8.76 -7.29 -3.41
CA GLY A 72 -10.03 -6.57 -3.48
C GLY A 72 -9.81 -5.07 -3.69
N LEU A 73 -8.90 -4.46 -2.94
CA LEU A 73 -8.58 -3.04 -3.04
C LEU A 73 -8.02 -2.69 -4.42
N VAL A 74 -7.05 -3.46 -4.91
CA VAL A 74 -6.43 -3.25 -6.22
C VAL A 74 -7.48 -3.38 -7.33
N ARG A 75 -8.33 -4.40 -7.25
CA ARG A 75 -9.38 -4.62 -8.23
C ARG A 75 -10.42 -3.50 -8.23
N ALA A 76 -10.84 -3.05 -7.04
CA ALA A 76 -11.84 -2.00 -6.91
C ALA A 76 -11.32 -0.64 -7.41
N LEU A 77 -10.07 -0.33 -7.15
CA LEU A 77 -9.45 0.90 -7.65
C LEU A 77 -9.27 0.87 -9.17
N GLY A 78 -8.88 -0.28 -9.72
CA GLY A 78 -8.61 -0.41 -11.14
C GLY A 78 -7.61 0.65 -11.61
N GLU A 79 -8.00 1.45 -12.61
CA GLU A 79 -7.17 2.53 -13.16
C GLU A 79 -7.24 3.84 -12.34
N ARG A 80 -8.09 3.89 -11.30
CA ARG A 80 -8.29 5.10 -10.48
C ARG A 80 -7.23 5.28 -9.41
N GLY A 81 -6.39 4.29 -9.19
CA GLY A 81 -5.36 4.36 -8.16
C GLY A 81 -4.34 3.27 -8.32
N LEU A 82 -3.27 3.40 -7.55
CA LEU A 82 -2.14 2.48 -7.61
C LEU A 82 -1.65 2.18 -6.20
N LEU A 83 -1.64 0.90 -5.85
CA LEU A 83 -0.95 0.41 -4.67
C LEU A 83 0.53 0.29 -5.00
N VAL A 84 1.39 1.05 -4.34
CA VAL A 84 2.82 1.14 -4.68
C VAL A 84 3.73 0.45 -3.68
N ALA A 85 3.30 0.32 -2.44
CA ALA A 85 4.09 -0.33 -1.39
C ALA A 85 3.21 -0.73 -0.23
N PHE A 86 3.69 -1.70 0.57
CA PHE A 86 3.10 -1.98 1.87
C PHE A 86 4.17 -2.46 2.84
N GLU A 87 3.97 -2.13 4.11
CA GLU A 87 4.83 -2.53 5.22
C GLU A 87 4.05 -3.50 6.09
N THR A 88 4.72 -4.53 6.61
CA THR A 88 4.10 -5.53 7.49
C THR A 88 4.94 -5.67 8.74
N PHE A 89 4.36 -5.35 9.89
CA PHE A 89 5.06 -5.39 11.17
C PHE A 89 4.08 -5.26 12.34
N GLU A 90 4.43 -5.87 13.44
CA GLU A 90 3.77 -5.67 14.75
C GLU A 90 2.23 -5.71 14.71
N GLY A 91 1.67 -6.67 13.99
CA GLY A 91 0.22 -6.87 13.95
C GLY A 91 -0.54 -5.94 13.01
N GLN A 92 0.16 -5.27 12.09
CA GLN A 92 -0.47 -4.39 11.11
C GLN A 92 0.21 -4.47 9.74
N ARG A 93 -0.58 -4.25 8.70
CA ARG A 93 -0.07 -3.99 7.35
C ARG A 93 -0.48 -2.58 6.95
N VAL A 94 0.51 -1.81 6.49
CA VAL A 94 0.31 -0.42 6.06
C VAL A 94 0.42 -0.38 4.55
N PHE A 95 -0.70 -0.09 3.89
CA PHE A 95 -0.75 0.04 2.42
C PHE A 95 -0.55 1.49 2.03
N HIS A 96 0.29 1.73 1.03
CA HIS A 96 0.53 3.05 0.44
C HIS A 96 -0.09 3.12 -0.94
N VAL A 97 -1.13 3.93 -1.07
CA VAL A 97 -1.94 4.05 -2.29
C VAL A 97 -1.88 5.48 -2.80
N TYR A 98 -1.73 5.63 -4.11
CA TYR A 98 -1.79 6.93 -4.78
C TYR A 98 -3.02 7.01 -5.68
N THR A 99 -3.74 8.11 -5.56
CA THR A 99 -4.95 8.39 -6.34
C THR A 99 -4.94 9.86 -6.78
N ASP A 100 -5.85 10.20 -7.69
CA ASP A 100 -6.12 11.59 -8.05
C ASP A 100 -6.89 12.25 -6.91
N SER A 101 -6.35 13.34 -6.37
CA SER A 101 -6.98 14.10 -5.28
C SER A 101 -8.36 14.65 -5.65
N GLU A 102 -8.67 14.79 -6.93
CA GLU A 102 -9.96 15.26 -7.41
C GLU A 102 -10.95 14.13 -7.73
N ASP A 103 -10.52 12.87 -7.64
CA ASP A 103 -11.39 11.71 -7.94
C ASP A 103 -12.14 11.25 -6.69
N GLN A 104 -13.38 11.71 -6.55
CA GLN A 104 -14.24 11.33 -5.42
C GLN A 104 -14.57 9.83 -5.42
N ASN A 105 -14.67 9.21 -6.58
CA ASN A 105 -14.95 7.76 -6.66
C ASN A 105 -13.80 6.94 -6.06
N ALA A 106 -12.56 7.34 -6.31
CA ALA A 106 -11.39 6.70 -5.71
C ALA A 106 -11.42 6.84 -4.18
N ARG A 107 -11.77 8.02 -3.67
CA ARG A 107 -11.91 8.24 -2.22
C ARG A 107 -13.00 7.36 -1.61
N ASP A 108 -14.15 7.25 -2.27
CA ASP A 108 -15.25 6.43 -1.78
C ASP A 108 -14.87 4.95 -1.72
N ILE A 109 -14.11 4.46 -2.70
CA ILE A 109 -13.57 3.10 -2.70
C ILE A 109 -12.65 2.88 -1.50
N ILE A 110 -11.72 3.79 -1.27
CA ILE A 110 -10.78 3.71 -0.14
C ILE A 110 -11.53 3.78 1.20
N ASP A 111 -12.51 4.67 1.33
CA ASP A 111 -13.33 4.78 2.54
C ASP A 111 -14.07 3.48 2.84
N GLY A 112 -14.58 2.81 1.81
CA GLY A 112 -15.26 1.53 1.95
C GLY A 112 -14.31 0.43 2.46
N PHE A 113 -13.11 0.34 1.92
CA PHE A 113 -12.10 -0.62 2.36
C PHE A 113 -11.60 -0.30 3.78
N GLN A 114 -11.40 0.95 4.11
CA GLN A 114 -11.01 1.37 5.45
C GLN A 114 -12.08 0.94 6.47
N SER A 115 -13.36 1.19 6.19
CA SER A 115 -14.45 0.79 7.08
C SER A 115 -14.56 -0.73 7.22
N SER A 116 -14.55 -1.46 6.11
CA SER A 116 -14.76 -2.92 6.12
C SER A 116 -13.63 -3.66 6.85
N GLY A 117 -12.40 -3.13 6.79
CA GLY A 117 -11.23 -3.72 7.44
C GLY A 117 -11.03 -3.24 8.87
N HIS A 118 -11.86 -2.35 9.39
CA HIS A 118 -11.62 -1.67 10.66
C HIS A 118 -10.23 -1.01 10.69
N ALA A 119 -9.80 -0.55 9.54
CA ALA A 119 -8.49 0.09 9.36
C ALA A 119 -8.54 1.56 9.74
N THR A 120 -7.38 2.14 9.99
CA THR A 120 -7.22 3.59 10.04
C THR A 120 -6.60 4.08 8.75
N LYS A 121 -6.81 5.36 8.43
CA LYS A 121 -6.20 5.95 7.24
C LYS A 121 -5.72 7.37 7.52
N ALA A 122 -4.68 7.76 6.79
CA ALA A 122 -4.20 9.14 6.74
C ALA A 122 -3.89 9.47 5.29
N HIS A 123 -4.14 10.70 4.86
CA HIS A 123 -3.85 11.10 3.48
C HIS A 123 -3.23 12.49 3.44
N ALA A 124 -2.42 12.74 2.41
CA ALA A 124 -1.78 14.02 2.18
C ALA A 124 -1.41 14.15 0.69
N LEU A 125 -1.37 15.37 0.20
CA LEU A 125 -0.89 15.62 -1.16
C LEU A 125 0.60 15.29 -1.24
N ASP A 126 0.97 14.51 -2.24
CA ASP A 126 2.34 14.04 -2.46
C ASP A 126 2.56 13.75 -3.95
N PRO A 127 2.56 14.78 -4.81
CA PRO A 127 2.58 14.60 -6.26
C PRO A 127 3.84 13.93 -6.81
N SER A 128 4.94 14.00 -6.10
CA SER A 128 6.19 13.35 -6.51
C SER A 128 6.51 12.08 -5.73
N TRP A 129 5.54 11.56 -4.98
CA TRP A 129 5.61 10.30 -4.21
C TRP A 129 6.80 10.23 -3.23
N LYS A 130 7.12 11.35 -2.61
CA LYS A 130 8.26 11.45 -1.68
C LYS A 130 8.15 10.48 -0.52
N HIS A 131 6.92 10.25 -0.04
CA HIS A 131 6.68 9.38 1.11
C HIS A 131 7.17 7.95 0.86
N VAL A 132 6.96 7.43 -0.36
CA VAL A 132 7.33 6.04 -0.69
C VAL A 132 8.69 5.91 -1.34
N ARG A 133 9.33 7.00 -1.76
CA ARG A 133 10.69 6.96 -2.31
C ARG A 133 11.71 6.41 -1.33
N GLN A 134 11.44 6.52 -0.03
CA GLN A 134 12.31 5.94 0.99
C GLN A 134 12.42 4.42 0.87
N PHE A 135 11.49 3.76 0.20
CA PHE A 135 11.50 2.31 0.00
C PHE A 135 12.21 1.89 -1.30
N ALA A 136 12.56 2.83 -2.12
CA ALA A 136 13.19 2.56 -3.41
C ALA A 136 14.70 2.28 -3.26
#